data_3fe8a06370e0ac16fda8e9f7baf781c0
#
_entry.id   3fe8a06370e0ac16fda8e9f7baf781c0
#
_cell.length_a   1.000
_cell.length_b   1.000
_cell.length_c   1.000
_cell.angle_alpha   90.00
_cell.angle_beta   90.00
_cell.angle_gamma   90.00
#
_symmetry.space_group_name_H-M   'P 1'
#
loop_
_entity.id
_entity.type
_entity.pdbx_description
1 polymer ?
#
loop_
_entity_poly.entity_id
_entity_poly.type
_entity_poly.pdbx_seq_one_letter_code
_entity_poly.pdbx_strand_id
1 'polypeptide(L)'
;MVKNICALNDGLDRRWCYSQVPAFSASDRAMIDVLTATRTGRLAVVELKADEDIHLPLQGIDYWSRVAWHHARGEFQKFGYFAGRELSAESPLLMMVAPSLRVHPATDTLLRYISPEIEWVLLGIDERWREKLRVVFTKRPETIQLRTAV
;
A
#
# COMPACT_ATOMS: atom_id res chain seq x y z
N MET A 1 3.02 -9.88 12.07
CA MET A 1 2.16 -9.10 11.17
C MET A 1 2.55 -9.29 9.71
N VAL A 2 3.79 -9.06 9.35
CA VAL A 2 4.25 -9.06 7.95
C VAL A 2 3.96 -10.38 7.21
N LYS A 3 4.18 -11.53 7.85
CA LYS A 3 3.92 -12.84 7.21
C LYS A 3 2.46 -13.07 6.81
N ASN A 4 1.52 -12.39 7.45
CA ASN A 4 0.10 -12.60 7.23
C ASN A 4 -0.55 -11.48 6.44
N ILE A 5 0.19 -10.40 6.16
CA ILE A 5 -0.39 -9.22 5.51
C ILE A 5 -0.84 -9.53 4.08
N CYS A 6 -0.09 -10.34 3.37
CA CYS A 6 -0.47 -10.75 2.02
C CYS A 6 -1.70 -11.67 2.02
N ALA A 7 -2.14 -12.15 3.20
CA ALA A 7 -3.38 -12.88 3.38
C ALA A 7 -4.60 -11.96 3.58
N LEU A 8 -4.40 -10.65 3.78
CA LEU A 8 -5.48 -9.67 3.98
C LEU A 8 -6.33 -9.45 2.74
N ASN A 9 -5.76 -9.67 1.60
CA ASN A 9 -6.44 -9.47 0.33
C ASN A 9 -6.16 -10.67 -0.58
N ASP A 10 -7.22 -11.37 -0.99
CA ASP A 10 -7.12 -12.53 -1.89
C ASP A 10 -6.53 -12.18 -3.26
N GLY A 11 -6.55 -10.90 -3.63
CA GLY A 11 -5.93 -10.39 -4.85
C GLY A 11 -4.40 -10.34 -4.81
N LEU A 12 -3.78 -10.47 -3.63
CA LEU A 12 -2.32 -10.45 -3.50
C LEU A 12 -1.71 -11.84 -3.73
N ASP A 13 -0.54 -11.84 -4.36
CA ASP A 13 0.21 -13.08 -4.59
C ASP A 13 1.17 -13.33 -3.41
N ARG A 14 0.85 -14.30 -2.58
CA ARG A 14 1.61 -14.64 -1.36
C ARG A 14 3.04 -15.10 -1.66
N ARG A 15 3.34 -15.53 -2.87
CA ARG A 15 4.68 -15.97 -3.27
C ARG A 15 5.66 -14.80 -3.38
N TRP A 16 5.15 -13.59 -3.60
CA TRP A 16 5.91 -12.39 -3.88
C TRP A 16 5.63 -11.30 -2.83
N CYS A 17 6.04 -11.55 -1.59
CA CYS A 17 5.83 -10.65 -0.48
C CYS A 17 7.16 -10.34 0.18
N TYR A 18 7.66 -9.12 -0.01
CA TYR A 18 8.93 -8.66 0.54
C TYR A 18 8.67 -7.69 1.68
N SER A 19 9.31 -7.92 2.81
CA SER A 19 9.20 -7.05 3.98
C SER A 19 10.47 -6.21 4.16
N GLN A 20 10.29 -5.03 4.75
CA GLN A 20 11.39 -4.12 5.09
C GLN A 20 12.29 -3.83 3.89
N VAL A 21 11.68 -3.43 2.79
CA VAL A 21 12.39 -3.08 1.56
C VAL A 21 12.92 -1.65 1.67
N PRO A 22 14.24 -1.42 1.43
CA PRO A 22 14.78 -0.06 1.43
C PRO A 22 14.04 0.84 0.44
N ALA A 23 13.74 2.07 0.85
CA ALA A 23 13.00 3.02 0.01
C ALA A 23 13.85 3.64 -1.11
N PHE A 24 15.03 3.10 -1.38
CA PHE A 24 15.93 3.45 -2.49
C PHE A 24 16.37 4.92 -2.51
N SER A 25 16.49 5.54 -1.35
CA SER A 25 17.07 6.88 -1.21
C SER A 25 18.46 6.78 -0.58
N ALA A 26 19.45 7.44 -1.19
CA ALA A 26 20.83 7.43 -0.72
C ALA A 26 21.03 8.11 0.65
N SER A 27 20.12 8.96 1.07
CA SER A 27 20.19 9.74 2.31
C SER A 27 19.21 9.32 3.39
N ASP A 28 18.35 8.35 3.12
CA ASP A 28 17.22 8.03 3.97
C ASP A 28 17.25 6.54 4.34
N ARG A 29 17.15 6.25 5.64
CA ARG A 29 17.01 4.89 6.17
C ARG A 29 15.55 4.40 6.17
N ALA A 30 14.68 5.06 5.42
CA ALA A 30 13.28 4.71 5.32
C ALA A 30 13.12 3.32 4.69
N MET A 31 12.25 2.53 5.29
CA MET A 31 11.96 1.17 4.87
C MET A 31 10.48 1.06 4.51
N ILE A 32 10.20 0.54 3.35
CA ILE A 32 8.84 0.15 2.95
C ILE A 32 8.46 -1.09 3.75
N ASP A 33 7.34 -1.06 4.46
CA ASP A 33 6.95 -2.18 5.32
C ASP A 33 6.74 -3.47 4.54
N VAL A 34 5.97 -3.41 3.46
CA VAL A 34 5.78 -4.55 2.55
C VAL A 34 5.69 -4.07 1.11
N LEU A 35 6.45 -4.73 0.25
CA LEU A 35 6.33 -4.63 -1.20
C LEU A 35 5.86 -5.99 -1.73
N THR A 36 4.77 -6.00 -2.48
CA THR A 36 4.18 -7.22 -3.02
C THR A 36 3.60 -6.97 -4.41
N ALA A 37 2.96 -7.97 -4.97
CA ALA A 37 2.24 -7.86 -6.23
C ALA A 37 0.88 -8.52 -6.12
N THR A 38 -0.07 -8.04 -6.92
CA THR A 38 -1.35 -8.73 -7.11
C THR A 38 -1.16 -9.98 -7.97
N ARG A 39 -2.16 -10.85 -7.99
CA ARG A 39 -2.14 -12.06 -8.84
C ARG A 39 -2.01 -11.75 -10.33
N THR A 40 -2.43 -10.55 -10.75
CA THR A 40 -2.28 -10.07 -12.12
C THR A 40 -0.92 -9.42 -12.40
N GLY A 41 -0.05 -9.34 -11.39
CA GLY A 41 1.30 -8.79 -11.54
C GLY A 41 1.42 -7.29 -11.28
N ARG A 42 0.37 -6.63 -10.80
CA ARG A 42 0.43 -5.22 -10.40
C ARG A 42 1.16 -5.08 -9.07
N LEU A 43 2.14 -4.17 -9.00
CA LEU A 43 2.83 -3.87 -7.74
C LEU A 43 1.87 -3.30 -6.69
N ALA A 44 2.12 -3.64 -5.44
CA ALA A 44 1.42 -3.07 -4.29
C ALA A 44 2.41 -2.69 -3.20
N VAL A 45 2.26 -1.47 -2.70
CA VAL A 45 3.01 -0.93 -1.56
C VAL A 45 2.10 -0.99 -0.36
N VAL A 46 2.55 -1.60 0.72
CA VAL A 46 1.77 -1.70 1.96
C VAL A 46 2.48 -0.94 3.07
N GLU A 47 1.80 0.02 3.67
CA GLU A 47 2.24 0.78 4.83
C GLU A 47 1.39 0.42 6.04
N LEU A 48 2.05 0.10 7.14
CA LEU A 48 1.43 -0.40 8.37
C LEU A 48 1.65 0.56 9.52
N LYS A 49 0.59 0.84 10.30
CA LYS A 49 0.70 1.51 11.59
C LYS A 49 -0.03 0.70 12.64
N ALA A 50 0.66 0.35 13.72
CA ALA A 50 0.06 -0.38 14.85
C ALA A 50 -0.70 0.54 15.80
N ASP A 51 -0.34 1.81 15.84
CA ASP A 51 -0.93 2.84 16.67
C ASP A 51 -1.47 3.99 15.83
N GLU A 52 -2.25 4.86 16.46
CA GLU A 52 -2.78 6.06 15.82
C GLU A 52 -1.64 6.97 15.35
N ASP A 53 -1.58 7.22 14.05
CA ASP A 53 -0.53 8.04 13.43
C ASP A 53 -1.10 8.83 12.25
N ILE A 54 -1.09 10.14 12.36
CA ILE A 54 -1.54 11.04 11.29
C ILE A 54 -0.68 10.90 10.01
N HIS A 55 0.56 10.42 10.14
CA HIS A 55 1.52 10.30 9.04
C HIS A 55 1.27 9.09 8.13
N LEU A 56 0.34 8.19 8.47
CA LEU A 56 0.07 7.00 7.67
C LEU A 56 -0.15 7.32 6.17
N PRO A 57 -1.04 8.24 5.79
CA PRO A 57 -1.22 8.57 4.37
C PRO A 57 0.01 9.22 3.74
N LEU A 58 0.70 10.09 4.47
CA LEU A 58 1.87 10.82 3.96
C LEU A 58 3.04 9.87 3.69
N GLN A 59 3.33 8.95 4.60
CA GLN A 59 4.35 7.93 4.40
C GLN A 59 3.99 6.96 3.28
N GLY A 60 2.71 6.57 3.22
CA GLY A 60 2.22 5.73 2.14
C GLY A 60 2.43 6.35 0.76
N ILE A 61 2.09 7.62 0.60
CA ILE A 61 2.27 8.38 -0.65
C ILE A 61 3.76 8.52 -1.00
N ASP A 62 4.59 8.83 -0.01
CA ASP A 62 6.04 8.96 -0.23
C ASP A 62 6.63 7.65 -0.75
N TYR A 63 6.35 6.54 -0.10
CA TYR A 63 6.82 5.23 -0.54
C TYR A 63 6.22 4.81 -1.87
N TRP A 64 4.94 5.07 -2.08
CA TRP A 64 4.30 4.82 -3.36
C TRP A 64 5.00 5.57 -4.50
N SER A 65 5.32 6.83 -4.31
CA SER A 65 5.97 7.65 -5.34
C SER A 65 7.37 7.12 -5.70
N ARG A 66 8.12 6.67 -4.71
CA ARG A 66 9.45 6.05 -4.92
C ARG A 66 9.32 4.73 -5.67
N VAL A 67 8.38 3.89 -5.29
CA VAL A 67 8.11 2.60 -5.96
C VAL A 67 7.65 2.83 -7.39
N ALA A 68 6.74 3.76 -7.63
CA ALA A 68 6.26 4.10 -8.96
C ALA A 68 7.41 4.55 -9.89
N TRP A 69 8.30 5.37 -9.36
CA TRP A 69 9.46 5.87 -10.10
C TRP A 69 10.42 4.73 -10.51
N HIS A 70 10.76 3.85 -9.57
CA HIS A 70 11.64 2.70 -9.84
C HIS A 70 10.96 1.66 -10.75
N HIS A 71 9.65 1.45 -10.56
CA HIS A 71 8.88 0.52 -11.40
C HIS A 71 8.84 0.95 -12.86
N ALA A 72 8.63 2.24 -13.13
CA ALA A 72 8.64 2.78 -14.48
C ALA A 72 9.98 2.55 -15.20
N ARG A 73 11.07 2.35 -14.45
CA ARG A 73 12.42 2.08 -14.97
C ARG A 73 12.77 0.58 -15.01
N GLY A 74 11.86 -0.29 -14.60
CA GLY A 74 12.10 -1.73 -14.53
C GLY A 74 13.19 -2.13 -13.53
N GLU A 75 13.43 -1.33 -12.51
CA GLU A 75 14.58 -1.50 -11.61
C GLU A 75 14.39 -2.59 -10.56
N PHE A 76 13.14 -2.95 -10.22
CA PHE A 76 12.90 -4.01 -9.22
C PHE A 76 13.47 -5.36 -9.66
N GLN A 77 13.30 -5.71 -10.92
CA GLN A 77 13.90 -6.94 -11.48
C GLN A 77 15.43 -6.87 -11.50
N LYS A 78 16.00 -5.69 -11.79
CA LYS A 78 17.44 -5.46 -11.73
C LYS A 78 18.01 -5.63 -10.32
N PHE A 79 17.22 -5.28 -9.29
CA PHE A 79 17.61 -5.44 -7.89
C PHE A 79 17.32 -6.84 -7.34
N GLY A 80 16.80 -7.76 -8.15
CA GLY A 80 16.53 -9.13 -7.76
C GLY A 80 15.15 -9.37 -7.12
N TYR A 81 14.26 -8.37 -7.15
CA TYR A 81 12.88 -8.55 -6.71
C TYR A 81 12.03 -9.14 -7.83
N PHE A 82 11.04 -9.94 -7.46
CA PHE A 82 10.07 -10.56 -8.39
C PHE A 82 10.74 -11.39 -9.51
N ALA A 83 11.80 -12.10 -9.17
CA ALA A 83 12.53 -12.94 -10.13
C ALA A 83 11.61 -14.00 -10.77
N GLY A 84 11.52 -14.01 -12.09
CA GLY A 84 10.65 -14.94 -12.83
C GLY A 84 9.17 -14.54 -12.85
N ARG A 85 8.81 -13.39 -12.28
CA ARG A 85 7.45 -12.84 -12.32
C ARG A 85 7.40 -11.65 -13.28
N GLU A 86 6.51 -11.72 -14.25
CA GLU A 86 6.21 -10.56 -15.09
C GLU A 86 5.34 -9.56 -14.30
N LEU A 87 5.80 -8.31 -14.26
CA LEU A 87 5.09 -7.23 -13.59
C LEU A 87 4.25 -6.43 -14.59
N SER A 88 3.02 -6.09 -14.19
CA SER A 88 2.16 -5.18 -14.93
C SER A 88 2.81 -3.79 -15.04
N ALA A 89 2.61 -3.12 -16.17
CA ALA A 89 3.04 -1.74 -16.38
C ALA A 89 2.17 -0.71 -15.63
N GLU A 90 1.08 -1.13 -15.01
CA GLU A 90 0.23 -0.25 -14.23
C GLU A 90 0.99 0.37 -13.05
N SER A 91 0.59 1.60 -12.66
CA SER A 91 1.11 2.22 -11.45
C SER A 91 0.80 1.36 -10.21
N PRO A 92 1.67 1.38 -9.18
CA PRO A 92 1.45 0.55 -7.99
C PRO A 92 0.14 0.88 -7.27
N LEU A 93 -0.44 -0.12 -6.61
CA LEU A 93 -1.53 0.06 -5.66
C LEU A 93 -0.94 0.45 -4.31
N LEU A 94 -1.49 1.46 -3.65
CA LEU A 94 -1.14 1.83 -2.28
C LEU A 94 -2.14 1.20 -1.31
N MET A 95 -1.64 0.37 -0.39
CA MET A 95 -2.43 -0.23 0.69
C MET A 95 -1.97 0.32 2.03
N MET A 96 -2.86 0.95 2.75
CA MET A 96 -2.61 1.46 4.10
C MET A 96 -3.39 0.60 5.09
N VAL A 97 -2.73 0.19 6.16
CA VAL A 97 -3.31 -0.75 7.14
C VAL A 97 -3.09 -0.22 8.56
N ALA A 98 -4.16 -0.15 9.32
CA ALA A 98 -4.12 0.20 10.74
C ALA A 98 -5.23 -0.52 11.50
N PRO A 99 -5.10 -0.71 12.83
CA PRO A 99 -6.21 -1.17 13.64
C PRO A 99 -7.40 -0.23 13.51
N SER A 100 -8.60 -0.78 13.41
CA SER A 100 -9.81 -0.02 13.03
C SER A 100 -10.13 1.15 13.96
N LEU A 101 -9.79 1.03 15.26
CA LEU A 101 -9.98 2.08 16.25
C LEU A 101 -8.77 3.02 16.41
N ARG A 102 -7.70 2.78 15.65
CA ARG A 102 -6.45 3.54 15.69
C ARG A 102 -6.20 4.37 14.43
N VAL A 103 -7.22 4.54 13.61
CA VAL A 103 -7.12 5.43 12.45
C VAL A 103 -7.30 6.87 12.93
N HIS A 104 -6.30 7.73 12.65
CA HIS A 104 -6.36 9.12 13.07
C HIS A 104 -7.56 9.83 12.41
N PRO A 105 -8.33 10.67 13.14
CA PRO A 105 -9.50 11.34 12.59
C PRO A 105 -9.23 12.18 11.34
N ALA A 106 -8.04 12.76 11.20
CA ALA A 106 -7.65 13.54 10.03
C ALA A 106 -7.35 12.68 8.80
N THR A 107 -7.26 11.36 8.92
CA THR A 107 -6.92 10.47 7.81
C THR A 107 -7.91 10.59 6.66
N ASP A 108 -9.19 10.58 6.93
CA ASP A 108 -10.23 10.74 5.89
C ASP A 108 -10.07 12.05 5.12
N THR A 109 -9.77 13.13 5.82
CA THR A 109 -9.53 14.43 5.20
C THR A 109 -8.31 14.40 4.30
N LEU A 110 -7.19 13.85 4.77
CA LEU A 110 -5.96 13.75 3.99
C LEU A 110 -6.15 12.87 2.75
N LEU A 111 -6.87 11.77 2.86
CA LEU A 111 -7.13 10.86 1.76
C LEU A 111 -7.94 11.50 0.62
N ARG A 112 -8.83 12.44 0.93
CA ARG A 112 -9.62 13.17 -0.08
C ARG A 112 -8.75 14.06 -0.98
N TYR A 113 -7.58 14.47 -0.52
CA TYR A 113 -6.67 15.37 -1.23
C TYR A 113 -5.52 14.63 -1.93
N ILE A 114 -5.51 13.30 -1.89
CA ILE A 114 -4.55 12.50 -2.65
C ILE A 114 -4.86 12.62 -4.15
N SER A 115 -3.81 12.78 -4.95
CA SER A 115 -3.93 12.78 -6.40
C SER A 115 -4.76 11.60 -6.91
N PRO A 116 -5.69 11.79 -7.84
CA PRO A 116 -6.47 10.70 -8.42
C PRO A 116 -5.62 9.70 -9.22
N GLU A 117 -4.37 10.02 -9.51
CA GLU A 117 -3.42 9.09 -10.13
C GLU A 117 -3.02 7.95 -9.19
N ILE A 118 -3.15 8.16 -7.87
CA ILE A 118 -2.82 7.17 -6.87
C ILE A 118 -4.06 6.37 -6.51
N GLU A 119 -4.10 5.13 -6.90
CA GLU A 119 -5.12 4.21 -6.43
C GLU A 119 -4.71 3.68 -5.06
N TRP A 120 -5.54 3.93 -4.06
CA TRP A 120 -5.27 3.54 -2.69
C TRP A 120 -6.43 2.75 -2.08
N VAL A 121 -6.11 1.98 -1.07
CA VAL A 121 -7.08 1.33 -0.19
C VAL A 121 -6.63 1.48 1.25
N LEU A 122 -7.55 1.82 2.14
CA LEU A 122 -7.35 1.83 3.58
C LEU A 122 -8.07 0.64 4.20
N LEU A 123 -7.31 -0.23 4.84
CA LEU A 123 -7.81 -1.40 5.54
C LEU A 123 -7.75 -1.16 7.06
N GLY A 124 -8.92 -1.15 7.70
CA GLY A 124 -9.02 -1.22 9.14
C GLY A 124 -9.05 -2.67 9.60
N ILE A 125 -8.10 -3.06 10.40
CA ILE A 125 -8.01 -4.44 10.91
C ILE A 125 -8.53 -4.53 12.35
N ASP A 126 -8.90 -5.75 12.76
CA ASP A 126 -9.35 -6.03 14.12
C ASP A 126 -8.26 -5.68 15.14
N GLU A 127 -8.65 -5.14 16.29
CA GLU A 127 -7.73 -4.77 17.38
C GLU A 127 -6.94 -5.98 17.92
N ARG A 128 -7.42 -7.18 17.69
CA ARG A 128 -6.74 -8.44 18.04
C ARG A 128 -5.83 -8.96 16.92
N TRP A 129 -5.33 -8.09 16.08
CA TRP A 129 -4.52 -8.46 14.92
C TRP A 129 -3.29 -9.30 15.26
N ARG A 130 -2.80 -9.23 16.50
CA ARG A 130 -1.69 -10.07 16.97
C ARG A 130 -2.09 -11.53 17.12
N GLU A 131 -3.36 -11.79 17.40
CA GLU A 131 -3.91 -13.14 17.52
C GLU A 131 -4.43 -13.65 16.17
N LYS A 132 -5.24 -12.82 15.50
CA LYS A 132 -5.80 -13.13 14.19
C LYS A 132 -5.98 -11.86 13.37
N LEU A 133 -5.41 -11.87 12.18
CA LEU A 133 -5.51 -10.77 11.24
C LEU A 133 -6.85 -10.85 10.49
N ARG A 134 -7.71 -9.85 10.69
CA ARG A 134 -9.01 -9.76 10.05
C ARG A 134 -9.32 -8.32 9.66
N VAL A 135 -9.77 -8.12 8.42
CA VAL A 135 -10.23 -6.81 7.95
C VAL A 135 -11.62 -6.54 8.50
N VAL A 136 -11.79 -5.38 9.14
CA VAL A 136 -13.06 -4.90 9.72
C VAL A 136 -13.74 -3.95 8.75
N PHE A 137 -12.99 -3.06 8.11
CA PHE A 137 -13.52 -2.17 7.08
C PHE A 137 -12.49 -1.95 5.96
N THR A 138 -13.00 -1.57 4.80
CA THR A 138 -12.21 -1.18 3.62
C THR A 138 -12.72 0.14 3.10
N LYS A 139 -11.83 1.12 2.93
CA LYS A 139 -12.13 2.40 2.28
C LYS A 139 -11.32 2.53 1.01
N ARG A 140 -11.96 3.05 -0.04
CA ARG A 140 -11.36 3.32 -1.35
C ARG A 140 -11.65 4.75 -1.76
N PRO A 141 -10.93 5.33 -2.75
CA PRO A 141 -11.27 6.62 -3.31
C PRO A 141 -12.74 6.62 -3.77
N GLU A 142 -13.47 7.66 -3.38
CA GLU A 142 -14.80 7.87 -3.93
C GLU A 142 -14.64 8.18 -5.42
N THR A 143 -15.31 7.40 -6.26
CA THR A 143 -15.43 7.76 -7.67
C THR A 143 -16.28 9.01 -7.72
N ILE A 144 -15.64 10.16 -7.95
CA ILE A 144 -16.37 11.37 -8.30
C ILE A 144 -17.01 11.09 -9.65
N GLN A 145 -18.24 10.62 -9.62
CA GLN A 145 -19.08 10.73 -10.80
C GLN A 145 -19.24 12.23 -11.01
N LEU A 146 -18.52 12.77 -11.99
CA LEU A 146 -18.88 14.03 -12.59
C LEU A 146 -20.32 13.85 -13.04
N ARG A 147 -21.25 14.26 -12.18
CA ARG A 147 -22.60 14.55 -12.66
C ARG A 147 -22.40 15.65 -13.67
N THR A 148 -22.43 15.29 -14.93
CA THR A 148 -22.69 16.25 -15.99
C THR A 148 -23.99 16.91 -15.61
N ALA A 149 -23.88 18.10 -14.99
CA ALA A 149 -25.03 18.98 -14.84
C ALA A 149 -25.47 19.33 -16.23
N VAL A 150 -26.58 18.76 -16.62
CA VAL A 150 -27.29 19.19 -17.80
C VAL A 150 -28.01 20.49 -17.43
#